data_0e5c667def58e197188693778537212c
#
_entry.id   0e5c667def58e197188693778537212c
#
_cell.length_a   1.000
_cell.length_b   1.000
_cell.length_c   1.000
_cell.angle_alpha   90.00
_cell.angle_beta   90.00
_cell.angle_gamma   90.00
#
_symmetry.space_group_name_H-M   'P 1'
#
loop_
_entity.id
_entity.type
_entity.pdbx_description
1 polymer ?
#
loop_
_entity_poly.entity_id
_entity_poly.type
_entity_poly.pdbx_seq_one_letter_code
_entity_poly.pdbx_strand_id
1 'polypeptide(L)'
;MRLANLALVAIALASLCLSCTKADNKVAARIGKNTLTVKAIKDEYLAMSPSSRPDLKTIDEKENFAKDIVAKEIMVLEARSRGLDKLPEVTQARTAAVNRSAWQAFYGENVRSKVNVAEDDLQKIFAKQKYAYHIGWIFLRSKQLAEELADRIHRGESFEELAARYSIDPSRGQNGDLGARVLGTLPPGVEDAIIGMSPGQVSGVIPYDAYQVIVKLYDRQDNDPGPFEQAREGLQAIARAMAENARQRELAARIRKDYGLEFNPGAVDMIVAKTRALYQSPDAPVGRVPEFSDEEQDRELARWKGGQWKVRNYVTSVGSLRDYMRPGYGVDRDGIESLVGDYITGELWRAEITAKGYDTRPDVVKAGDRAAEEVIVTRLHDDIVKDVKLGPGKLESFYEENKSQLVTDPTLRIAVIVTADEAGAKAVHDRLDAGAKFDVLAKEKSIDQATGPNGGEVMRPLSRAETEQFPDLQQVLDGLAVGSYSAPFPVPAGFGVAGYMIVKLLERTESRQLGLEEVEEMLGERVLQLEQDQVFGDWLTGKMTEYDVEIYPDVLSAIDFVGLKNQGV
;
A
#
# COMPACT_ATOMS: atom_id res chain seq x y z
N MET A 1 4.79 24.15 -54.63
CA MET A 1 5.12 24.80 -53.35
C MET A 1 4.80 23.99 -52.07
N ARG A 2 4.01 22.92 -52.09
CA ARG A 2 3.72 22.11 -50.86
C ARG A 2 4.73 21.00 -50.56
N LEU A 3 5.53 20.54 -51.49
CA LEU A 3 6.56 19.52 -51.31
C LEU A 3 7.90 20.06 -50.76
N ALA A 4 8.20 21.33 -51.01
CA ALA A 4 9.42 21.96 -50.47
C ALA A 4 9.35 22.30 -48.99
N ASN A 5 8.16 22.58 -48.45
CA ASN A 5 7.98 22.86 -47.02
C ASN A 5 8.02 21.60 -46.13
N LEU A 6 7.68 20.42 -46.66
CA LEU A 6 7.78 19.15 -45.93
C LEU A 6 9.24 18.69 -45.78
N ALA A 7 10.08 18.93 -46.77
CA ALA A 7 11.48 18.60 -46.73
C ALA A 7 12.27 19.50 -45.74
N LEU A 8 11.92 20.79 -45.64
CA LEU A 8 12.53 21.73 -44.68
C LEU A 8 12.14 21.46 -43.26
N VAL A 9 10.91 20.99 -42.95
CA VAL A 9 10.47 20.61 -41.61
C VAL A 9 11.13 19.29 -41.19
N ALA A 10 11.30 18.31 -42.09
CA ALA A 10 11.98 17.07 -41.83
C ALA A 10 13.49 17.26 -41.53
N ILE A 11 14.14 18.18 -42.27
CA ILE A 11 15.56 18.52 -42.04
C ILE A 11 15.75 19.32 -40.75
N ALA A 12 14.81 20.19 -40.37
CA ALA A 12 14.84 20.91 -39.10
C ALA A 12 14.61 19.97 -37.91
N LEU A 13 13.72 18.98 -38.00
CA LEU A 13 13.50 17.95 -36.97
C LEU A 13 14.69 16.99 -36.86
N ALA A 14 15.30 16.57 -37.97
CA ALA A 14 16.50 15.75 -37.96
C ALA A 14 17.71 16.50 -37.39
N SER A 15 17.84 17.83 -37.64
CA SER A 15 18.89 18.66 -37.07
C SER A 15 18.71 18.91 -35.58
N LEU A 16 17.47 19.01 -35.08
CA LEU A 16 17.16 19.09 -33.64
C LEU A 16 17.47 17.77 -32.92
N CYS A 17 17.14 16.63 -33.50
CA CYS A 17 17.49 15.33 -32.91
C CYS A 17 19.01 15.07 -32.87
N LEU A 18 19.76 15.51 -33.89
CA LEU A 18 21.23 15.39 -33.94
C LEU A 18 21.93 16.35 -32.98
N SER A 19 21.35 17.51 -32.68
CA SER A 19 21.91 18.46 -31.70
C SER A 19 21.63 18.01 -30.25
N CYS A 20 20.47 17.42 -29.96
CA CYS A 20 20.15 16.83 -28.68
C CYS A 20 21.09 15.67 -28.33
N THR A 21 21.37 14.76 -29.27
CA THR A 21 22.28 13.61 -29.04
C THR A 21 23.73 14.06 -28.77
N LYS A 22 24.22 15.15 -29.39
CA LYS A 22 25.55 15.71 -29.11
C LYS A 22 25.65 16.36 -27.73
N ALA A 23 24.60 17.02 -27.27
CA ALA A 23 24.56 17.64 -25.94
C ALA A 23 24.50 16.60 -24.82
N ASP A 24 23.73 15.55 -25.01
CA ASP A 24 23.54 14.48 -24.03
C ASP A 24 24.78 13.62 -23.82
N ASN A 25 25.66 13.53 -24.80
CA ASN A 25 26.92 12.78 -24.73
C ASN A 25 28.09 13.57 -24.14
N LYS A 26 27.88 14.87 -23.79
CA LYS A 26 28.95 15.65 -23.14
C LYS A 26 29.24 15.05 -21.75
N VAL A 27 30.52 15.00 -21.41
CA VAL A 27 30.98 14.56 -20.09
C VAL A 27 30.70 15.66 -19.08
N ALA A 28 29.91 15.37 -18.08
CA ALA A 28 29.53 16.27 -16.99
C ALA A 28 30.39 16.05 -15.73
N ALA A 29 30.91 14.83 -15.56
CA ALA A 29 31.90 14.52 -14.52
C ALA A 29 32.82 13.39 -14.97
N ARG A 30 34.03 13.31 -14.39
CA ARG A 30 35.01 12.24 -14.55
C ARG A 30 35.28 11.60 -13.20
N ILE A 31 35.36 10.28 -13.16
CA ILE A 31 35.64 9.46 -11.99
C ILE A 31 36.75 8.49 -12.38
N GLY A 32 37.99 8.90 -12.23
CA GLY A 32 39.13 8.16 -12.73
C GLY A 32 39.05 7.95 -14.25
N LYS A 33 38.91 6.67 -14.66
CA LYS A 33 38.74 6.29 -16.07
C LYS A 33 37.29 6.34 -16.55
N ASN A 34 36.33 6.43 -15.65
CA ASN A 34 34.89 6.47 -15.95
C ASN A 34 34.42 7.90 -16.19
N THR A 35 33.36 8.05 -16.98
CA THR A 35 32.76 9.36 -17.28
C THR A 35 31.27 9.33 -17.03
N LEU A 36 30.76 10.37 -16.40
CA LEU A 36 29.33 10.62 -16.22
C LEU A 36 28.88 11.65 -17.28
N THR A 37 27.97 11.24 -18.15
CA THR A 37 27.47 12.12 -19.22
C THR A 37 26.26 12.94 -18.76
N VAL A 38 25.94 14.01 -19.49
CA VAL A 38 24.71 14.79 -19.31
C VAL A 38 23.47 13.89 -19.35
N LYS A 39 23.47 12.91 -20.28
CA LYS A 39 22.37 11.91 -20.36
C LYS A 39 22.22 11.12 -19.07
N ALA A 40 23.34 10.64 -18.51
CA ALA A 40 23.29 9.85 -17.27
C ALA A 40 22.73 10.67 -16.09
N ILE A 41 23.13 11.95 -15.96
CA ILE A 41 22.59 12.85 -14.93
C ILE A 41 21.10 13.10 -15.12
N LYS A 42 20.64 13.36 -16.36
CA LYS A 42 19.22 13.52 -16.67
C LYS A 42 18.44 12.24 -16.38
N ASP A 43 18.99 11.09 -16.72
CA ASP A 43 18.36 9.80 -16.48
C ASP A 43 18.20 9.51 -14.98
N GLU A 44 19.17 9.88 -14.13
CA GLU A 44 19.04 9.78 -12.67
C GLU A 44 18.00 10.75 -12.12
N TYR A 45 17.97 12.00 -12.61
CA TYR A 45 16.94 12.96 -12.22
C TYR A 45 15.53 12.49 -12.60
N LEU A 46 15.35 12.00 -13.83
CA LEU A 46 14.04 11.52 -14.32
C LEU A 46 13.60 10.19 -13.66
N ALA A 47 14.54 9.44 -13.11
CA ALA A 47 14.23 8.21 -12.35
C ALA A 47 13.61 8.49 -10.98
N MET A 48 13.80 9.69 -10.43
CA MET A 48 13.15 10.10 -9.20
C MET A 48 11.64 10.27 -9.41
N SER A 49 10.84 9.99 -8.37
CA SER A 49 9.41 10.29 -8.44
C SER A 49 9.17 11.79 -8.72
N PRO A 50 8.15 12.17 -9.50
CA PRO A 50 7.93 13.59 -9.82
C PRO A 50 7.86 14.51 -8.60
N SER A 51 7.27 14.02 -7.50
CA SER A 51 7.17 14.76 -6.23
C SER A 51 8.50 14.92 -5.47
N SER A 52 9.48 14.04 -5.75
CA SER A 52 10.80 14.05 -5.09
C SER A 52 11.88 14.75 -5.91
N ARG A 53 11.58 15.20 -7.13
CA ARG A 53 12.55 15.89 -7.99
C ARG A 53 12.88 17.27 -7.43
N PRO A 54 14.16 17.58 -7.11
CA PRO A 54 14.55 18.87 -6.59
C PRO A 54 14.45 19.98 -7.66
N ASP A 55 14.26 21.22 -7.20
CA ASP A 55 14.29 22.40 -8.06
C ASP A 55 15.75 22.85 -8.25
N LEU A 56 16.42 22.35 -9.29
CA LEU A 56 17.81 22.66 -9.58
C LEU A 56 17.92 23.93 -10.47
N LYS A 57 17.85 25.11 -9.85
CA LYS A 57 17.84 26.42 -10.52
C LYS A 57 19.22 27.04 -10.60
N THR A 58 20.03 26.93 -9.55
CA THR A 58 21.37 27.51 -9.48
C THR A 58 22.43 26.50 -9.90
N ILE A 59 23.64 27.03 -10.21
CA ILE A 59 24.76 26.14 -10.55
C ILE A 59 25.19 25.30 -9.35
N ASP A 60 25.19 25.87 -8.15
CA ASP A 60 25.57 25.18 -6.94
C ASP A 60 24.63 23.99 -6.64
N GLU A 61 23.31 24.17 -6.86
CA GLU A 61 22.33 23.06 -6.72
C GLU A 61 22.59 21.94 -7.74
N LYS A 62 22.91 22.30 -8.99
CA LYS A 62 23.25 21.34 -10.04
C LYS A 62 24.55 20.60 -9.75
N GLU A 63 25.57 21.31 -9.25
CA GLU A 63 26.82 20.69 -8.84
C GLU A 63 26.64 19.75 -7.66
N ASN A 64 25.87 20.13 -6.64
CA ASN A 64 25.59 19.28 -5.51
C ASN A 64 24.83 18.01 -5.93
N PHE A 65 23.84 18.15 -6.79
CA PHE A 65 23.14 16.99 -7.36
C PHE A 65 24.09 16.08 -8.17
N ALA A 66 25.00 16.67 -8.95
CA ALA A 66 26.01 15.89 -9.67
C ALA A 66 27.00 15.21 -8.71
N LYS A 67 27.39 15.87 -7.60
CA LYS A 67 28.24 15.27 -6.55
C LYS A 67 27.57 14.06 -5.91
N ASP A 68 26.26 14.12 -5.65
CA ASP A 68 25.51 12.99 -5.09
C ASP A 68 25.52 11.79 -6.04
N ILE A 69 25.36 12.04 -7.36
CA ILE A 69 25.44 10.96 -8.36
C ILE A 69 26.87 10.39 -8.43
N VAL A 70 27.89 11.25 -8.42
CA VAL A 70 29.31 10.84 -8.40
C VAL A 70 29.61 10.02 -7.15
N ALA A 71 29.12 10.43 -5.99
CA ALA A 71 29.25 9.69 -4.74
C ALA A 71 28.67 8.28 -4.87
N LYS A 72 27.43 8.17 -5.38
CA LYS A 72 26.78 6.87 -5.64
C LYS A 72 27.61 6.01 -6.59
N GLU A 73 28.12 6.56 -7.69
CA GLU A 73 28.95 5.82 -8.63
C GLU A 73 30.25 5.30 -7.98
N ILE A 74 30.91 6.10 -7.15
CA ILE A 74 32.09 5.67 -6.38
C ILE A 74 31.73 4.52 -5.44
N MET A 75 30.60 4.61 -4.73
CA MET A 75 30.13 3.54 -3.86
C MET A 75 29.87 2.26 -4.64
N VAL A 76 29.26 2.33 -5.82
CA VAL A 76 29.03 1.19 -6.70
C VAL A 76 30.36 0.57 -7.15
N LEU A 77 31.34 1.38 -7.55
CA LEU A 77 32.67 0.89 -7.95
C LEU A 77 33.39 0.19 -6.80
N GLU A 78 33.39 0.78 -5.61
CA GLU A 78 34.00 0.20 -4.41
C GLU A 78 33.28 -1.10 -3.99
N ALA A 79 31.96 -1.11 -3.99
CA ALA A 79 31.19 -2.31 -3.67
C ALA A 79 31.52 -3.47 -4.63
N ARG A 80 31.61 -3.18 -5.92
CA ARG A 80 32.00 -4.17 -6.93
C ARG A 80 33.46 -4.64 -6.74
N SER A 81 34.38 -3.74 -6.41
CA SER A 81 35.77 -4.09 -6.13
C SER A 81 35.89 -5.07 -4.94
N ARG A 82 34.99 -4.97 -3.96
CA ARG A 82 34.88 -5.85 -2.80
C ARG A 82 34.05 -7.13 -3.08
N GLY A 83 33.48 -7.27 -4.29
CA GLY A 83 32.68 -8.42 -4.67
C GLY A 83 31.27 -8.46 -4.08
N LEU A 84 30.76 -7.33 -3.56
CA LEU A 84 29.42 -7.23 -2.97
C LEU A 84 28.31 -7.44 -4.03
N ASP A 85 28.60 -7.18 -5.29
CA ASP A 85 27.70 -7.43 -6.43
C ASP A 85 27.38 -8.93 -6.63
N LYS A 86 28.16 -9.84 -6.03
CA LYS A 86 27.98 -11.30 -6.11
C LYS A 86 27.12 -11.87 -4.99
N LEU A 87 26.70 -11.06 -4.04
CA LEU A 87 25.87 -11.50 -2.92
C LEU A 87 24.50 -11.99 -3.42
N PRO A 88 23.95 -13.07 -2.82
CA PRO A 88 22.65 -13.62 -3.23
C PRO A 88 21.51 -12.61 -3.19
N GLU A 89 21.47 -11.74 -2.16
CA GLU A 89 20.47 -10.68 -2.01
C GLU A 89 20.50 -9.67 -3.16
N VAL A 90 21.65 -9.38 -3.73
CA VAL A 90 21.78 -8.47 -4.89
C VAL A 90 21.15 -9.08 -6.14
N THR A 91 21.44 -10.37 -6.38
CA THR A 91 20.84 -11.11 -7.49
C THR A 91 19.32 -11.22 -7.31
N GLN A 92 18.87 -11.45 -6.09
CA GLN A 92 17.45 -11.52 -5.75
C GLN A 92 16.75 -10.17 -5.98
N ALA A 93 17.32 -9.07 -5.50
CA ALA A 93 16.78 -7.73 -5.70
C ALA A 93 16.69 -7.37 -7.18
N ARG A 94 17.77 -7.62 -7.95
CA ARG A 94 17.81 -7.43 -9.40
C ARG A 94 16.71 -8.20 -10.10
N THR A 95 16.59 -9.48 -9.82
CA THR A 95 15.60 -10.38 -10.44
C THR A 95 14.18 -9.94 -10.10
N ALA A 96 13.93 -9.59 -8.85
CA ALA A 96 12.61 -9.10 -8.42
C ALA A 96 12.21 -7.80 -9.13
N ALA A 97 13.14 -6.86 -9.30
CA ALA A 97 12.90 -5.60 -9.99
C ALA A 97 12.70 -5.79 -11.50
N VAL A 98 13.49 -6.64 -12.16
CA VAL A 98 13.29 -7.03 -13.56
C VAL A 98 11.91 -7.64 -13.75
N ASN A 99 11.53 -8.62 -12.93
CA ASN A 99 10.22 -9.27 -13.02
C ASN A 99 9.06 -8.29 -12.85
N ARG A 100 9.16 -7.37 -11.88
CA ARG A 100 8.14 -6.33 -11.64
C ARG A 100 8.03 -5.38 -12.81
N SER A 101 9.15 -4.86 -13.31
CA SER A 101 9.19 -3.90 -14.42
C SER A 101 8.71 -4.54 -15.72
N ALA A 102 9.14 -5.78 -16.02
CA ALA A 102 8.69 -6.54 -17.18
C ALA A 102 7.17 -6.80 -17.15
N TRP A 103 6.64 -7.17 -15.97
CA TRP A 103 5.20 -7.30 -15.77
C TRP A 103 4.46 -5.98 -16.01
N GLN A 104 4.96 -4.87 -15.46
CA GLN A 104 4.33 -3.55 -15.65
C GLN A 104 4.28 -3.14 -17.13
N ALA A 105 5.39 -3.34 -17.86
CA ALA A 105 5.46 -3.07 -19.29
C ALA A 105 4.51 -3.97 -20.09
N PHE A 106 4.51 -5.27 -19.82
CA PHE A 106 3.61 -6.24 -20.45
C PHE A 106 2.15 -5.91 -20.18
N TYR A 107 1.78 -5.65 -18.91
CA TYR A 107 0.42 -5.30 -18.51
C TYR A 107 -0.01 -3.97 -19.13
N GLY A 108 0.87 -2.97 -19.12
CA GLY A 108 0.64 -1.68 -19.76
C GLY A 108 0.26 -1.82 -21.24
N GLU A 109 1.01 -2.61 -22.00
CA GLU A 109 0.82 -2.76 -23.45
C GLU A 109 -0.31 -3.73 -23.83
N ASN A 110 -0.56 -4.79 -23.05
CA ASN A 110 -1.51 -5.84 -23.42
C ASN A 110 -2.87 -5.72 -22.71
N VAL A 111 -2.94 -4.95 -21.62
CA VAL A 111 -4.16 -4.71 -20.86
C VAL A 111 -4.53 -3.23 -20.88
N ARG A 112 -3.77 -2.36 -20.18
CA ARG A 112 -4.14 -0.94 -20.00
C ARG A 112 -4.34 -0.17 -21.31
N SER A 113 -3.40 -0.32 -22.26
CA SER A 113 -3.49 0.38 -23.54
C SER A 113 -4.58 -0.16 -24.46
N LYS A 114 -5.16 -1.32 -24.15
CA LYS A 114 -6.22 -1.98 -24.92
C LYS A 114 -7.61 -1.72 -24.38
N VAL A 115 -7.70 -1.01 -23.27
CA VAL A 115 -8.96 -0.67 -22.62
C VAL A 115 -9.30 0.77 -22.93
N ASN A 116 -10.52 0.98 -23.43
CA ASN A 116 -11.13 2.30 -23.60
C ASN A 116 -12.42 2.35 -22.78
N VAL A 117 -12.62 3.42 -22.04
CA VAL A 117 -13.83 3.68 -21.27
C VAL A 117 -14.61 4.77 -21.98
N ALA A 118 -15.82 4.44 -22.44
CA ALA A 118 -16.70 5.39 -23.07
C ALA A 118 -17.54 6.15 -22.03
N GLU A 119 -17.97 7.35 -22.37
CA GLU A 119 -18.87 8.17 -21.52
C GLU A 119 -20.16 7.41 -21.15
N ASP A 120 -20.67 6.65 -22.10
CA ASP A 120 -21.86 5.81 -21.94
C ASP A 120 -21.70 4.74 -20.85
N ASP A 121 -20.47 4.22 -20.66
CA ASP A 121 -20.17 3.26 -19.61
C ASP A 121 -20.22 3.93 -18.23
N LEU A 122 -19.73 5.17 -18.12
CA LEU A 122 -19.81 5.96 -16.90
C LEU A 122 -21.25 6.24 -16.52
N GLN A 123 -22.08 6.65 -17.48
CA GLN A 123 -23.50 6.90 -17.25
C GLN A 123 -24.25 5.65 -16.82
N LYS A 124 -23.94 4.48 -17.41
CA LYS A 124 -24.53 3.20 -17.00
C LYS A 124 -24.15 2.83 -15.55
N ILE A 125 -22.89 2.99 -15.17
CA ILE A 125 -22.44 2.74 -13.79
C ILE A 125 -23.12 3.72 -12.85
N PHE A 126 -23.13 5.01 -13.16
CA PHE A 126 -23.77 6.04 -12.35
C PHE A 126 -25.25 5.77 -12.12
N ALA A 127 -25.98 5.39 -13.18
CA ALA A 127 -27.39 5.06 -13.08
C ALA A 127 -27.69 3.89 -12.11
N LYS A 128 -26.74 2.97 -11.96
CA LYS A 128 -26.84 1.84 -11.01
C LYS A 128 -26.57 2.25 -9.56
N GLN A 129 -25.92 3.41 -9.31
CA GLN A 129 -25.53 3.84 -7.96
C GLN A 129 -26.62 4.54 -7.16
N LYS A 130 -27.86 4.52 -7.63
CA LYS A 130 -29.02 5.08 -6.90
C LYS A 130 -29.35 4.37 -5.58
N TYR A 131 -28.84 3.16 -5.42
CA TYR A 131 -29.05 2.36 -4.23
C TYR A 131 -27.72 1.81 -3.71
N ALA A 132 -27.60 1.76 -2.39
CA ALA A 132 -26.59 0.96 -1.70
C ALA A 132 -27.24 -0.35 -1.22
N TYR A 133 -26.56 -1.44 -1.45
CA TYR A 133 -27.03 -2.79 -1.13
C TYR A 133 -26.16 -3.34 0.00
N HIS A 134 -26.74 -3.62 1.15
CA HIS A 134 -26.04 -4.35 2.20
C HIS A 134 -26.12 -5.83 1.86
N ILE A 135 -24.99 -6.42 1.52
CA ILE A 135 -24.89 -7.79 1.03
C ILE A 135 -23.89 -8.62 1.82
N GLY A 136 -24.11 -9.90 1.80
CA GLY A 136 -23.11 -10.89 2.16
C GLY A 136 -22.91 -11.89 1.03
N TRP A 137 -21.76 -12.58 1.01
CA TRP A 137 -21.53 -13.64 0.06
C TRP A 137 -20.82 -14.88 0.65
N ILE A 138 -21.03 -16.00 -0.01
CA ILE A 138 -20.24 -17.22 0.15
C ILE A 138 -19.48 -17.42 -1.17
N PHE A 139 -18.16 -17.44 -1.11
CA PHE A 139 -17.28 -17.54 -2.25
C PHE A 139 -16.55 -18.88 -2.24
N LEU A 140 -16.68 -19.67 -3.31
CA LEU A 140 -16.27 -21.07 -3.35
C LEU A 140 -15.57 -21.41 -4.67
N ARG A 141 -14.72 -22.45 -4.67
CA ARG A 141 -14.15 -23.01 -5.91
C ARG A 141 -14.95 -24.20 -6.44
N SER A 142 -15.55 -25.00 -5.55
CA SER A 142 -16.33 -26.18 -5.90
C SER A 142 -17.76 -25.81 -6.29
N LYS A 143 -18.16 -26.19 -7.49
CA LYS A 143 -19.55 -26.05 -7.94
C LYS A 143 -20.47 -26.97 -7.16
N GLN A 144 -20.06 -28.21 -6.94
CA GLN A 144 -20.84 -29.20 -6.18
C GLN A 144 -21.13 -28.70 -4.76
N LEU A 145 -20.11 -28.16 -4.06
CA LEU A 145 -20.29 -27.59 -2.73
C LEU A 145 -21.22 -26.37 -2.76
N ALA A 146 -21.08 -25.49 -3.76
CA ALA A 146 -21.95 -24.31 -3.87
C ALA A 146 -23.43 -24.71 -4.02
N GLU A 147 -23.71 -25.69 -4.87
CA GLU A 147 -25.07 -26.24 -5.05
C GLU A 147 -25.59 -26.87 -3.74
N GLU A 148 -24.77 -27.67 -3.04
CA GLU A 148 -25.10 -28.23 -1.74
C GLU A 148 -25.45 -27.15 -0.71
N LEU A 149 -24.62 -26.10 -0.62
CA LEU A 149 -24.84 -25.01 0.34
C LEU A 149 -26.09 -24.19 -0.01
N ALA A 150 -26.34 -23.93 -1.29
CA ALA A 150 -27.57 -23.26 -1.72
C ALA A 150 -28.82 -24.08 -1.30
N ASP A 151 -28.80 -25.40 -1.45
CA ASP A 151 -29.86 -26.28 -1.01
C ASP A 151 -30.03 -26.32 0.53
N ARG A 152 -28.94 -26.26 1.28
CA ARG A 152 -28.95 -26.19 2.75
C ARG A 152 -29.59 -24.91 3.24
N ILE A 153 -29.24 -23.77 2.62
CA ILE A 153 -29.84 -22.46 2.90
C ILE A 153 -31.35 -22.48 2.59
N HIS A 154 -31.75 -23.08 1.47
CA HIS A 154 -33.17 -23.22 1.11
C HIS A 154 -33.94 -24.06 2.13
N ARG A 155 -33.29 -25.01 2.81
CA ARG A 155 -33.89 -25.80 3.91
C ARG A 155 -33.85 -25.08 5.25
N GLY A 156 -33.38 -23.85 5.32
CA GLY A 156 -33.41 -22.99 6.52
C GLY A 156 -32.12 -22.97 7.33
N GLU A 157 -31.01 -23.50 6.83
CA GLU A 157 -29.73 -23.39 7.50
C GLU A 157 -29.19 -21.95 7.36
N SER A 158 -28.48 -21.46 8.38
CA SER A 158 -27.99 -20.07 8.40
C SER A 158 -26.96 -19.82 7.31
N PHE A 159 -27.23 -18.82 6.47
CA PHE A 159 -26.26 -18.31 5.49
C PHE A 159 -24.95 -17.86 6.15
N GLU A 160 -25.06 -17.17 7.28
CA GLU A 160 -23.94 -16.59 8.03
C GLU A 160 -23.02 -17.69 8.58
N GLU A 161 -23.58 -18.76 9.13
CA GLU A 161 -22.81 -19.90 9.63
C GLU A 161 -22.10 -20.63 8.49
N LEU A 162 -22.79 -20.80 7.35
CA LEU A 162 -22.20 -21.41 6.17
C LEU A 162 -21.11 -20.53 5.55
N ALA A 163 -21.30 -19.22 5.51
CA ALA A 163 -20.29 -18.27 5.05
C ALA A 163 -19.04 -18.32 5.93
N ALA A 164 -19.20 -18.24 7.25
CA ALA A 164 -18.10 -18.32 8.21
C ALA A 164 -17.31 -19.63 8.07
N ARG A 165 -17.98 -20.70 7.68
CA ARG A 165 -17.40 -22.03 7.63
C ARG A 165 -16.74 -22.38 6.30
N TYR A 166 -17.38 -22.06 5.18
CA TYR A 166 -17.01 -22.57 3.86
C TYR A 166 -16.47 -21.52 2.90
N SER A 167 -16.76 -20.23 3.11
CA SER A 167 -16.27 -19.19 2.21
C SER A 167 -14.74 -19.12 2.23
N ILE A 168 -14.14 -19.04 1.05
CA ILE A 168 -12.69 -18.80 0.88
C ILE A 168 -12.35 -17.32 0.82
N ASP A 169 -13.34 -16.43 0.92
CA ASP A 169 -13.17 -14.98 0.96
C ASP A 169 -12.89 -14.49 2.39
N PRO A 170 -12.06 -13.44 2.57
CA PRO A 170 -11.77 -12.88 3.90
C PRO A 170 -13.00 -12.42 4.69
N SER A 171 -14.11 -12.06 4.03
CA SER A 171 -15.38 -11.68 4.67
C SER A 171 -15.97 -12.81 5.54
N ARG A 172 -15.49 -14.05 5.38
CA ARG A 172 -15.88 -15.14 6.28
C ARG A 172 -15.70 -14.81 7.76
N GLY A 173 -14.68 -14.01 8.11
CA GLY A 173 -14.46 -13.55 9.48
C GLY A 173 -15.55 -12.63 10.03
N GLN A 174 -16.41 -12.14 9.13
CA GLN A 174 -17.59 -11.33 9.40
C GLN A 174 -18.86 -12.07 8.92
N ASN A 175 -18.83 -13.41 8.93
CA ASN A 175 -19.93 -14.27 8.52
C ASN A 175 -20.39 -14.03 7.07
N GLY A 176 -19.46 -13.65 6.21
CA GLY A 176 -19.70 -13.32 4.80
C GLY A 176 -20.20 -11.92 4.54
N ASP A 177 -20.41 -11.10 5.57
CA ASP A 177 -20.91 -9.73 5.45
C ASP A 177 -19.88 -8.83 4.76
N LEU A 178 -20.31 -8.14 3.71
CA LEU A 178 -19.52 -7.17 2.96
C LEU A 178 -19.88 -5.72 3.31
N GLY A 179 -20.94 -5.49 4.10
CA GLY A 179 -21.51 -4.18 4.34
C GLY A 179 -22.21 -3.62 3.10
N ALA A 180 -22.48 -2.32 3.13
CA ALA A 180 -23.12 -1.62 2.03
C ALA A 180 -22.20 -1.48 0.82
N ARG A 181 -22.70 -1.82 -0.37
CA ARG A 181 -22.01 -1.73 -1.66
C ARG A 181 -22.91 -1.03 -2.67
N VAL A 182 -22.33 -0.16 -3.48
CA VAL A 182 -22.98 0.39 -4.68
C VAL A 182 -22.68 -0.50 -5.88
N LEU A 183 -23.61 -0.59 -6.81
CA LEU A 183 -23.41 -1.35 -8.05
C LEU A 183 -22.38 -0.64 -8.95
N GLY A 184 -21.76 -1.41 -9.83
CA GLY A 184 -20.61 -1.00 -10.63
C GLY A 184 -19.26 -1.41 -10.03
N THR A 185 -19.25 -1.97 -8.81
CA THR A 185 -18.02 -2.42 -8.11
C THR A 185 -17.97 -3.94 -7.89
N LEU A 186 -19.07 -4.62 -8.16
CA LEU A 186 -19.22 -6.08 -7.99
C LEU A 186 -19.14 -6.82 -9.34
N PRO A 187 -18.91 -8.14 -9.33
CA PRO A 187 -18.98 -8.93 -10.54
C PRO A 187 -20.36 -8.79 -11.22
N PRO A 188 -20.41 -8.63 -12.56
CA PRO A 188 -21.66 -8.37 -13.29
C PRO A 188 -22.79 -9.36 -12.96
N GLY A 189 -22.50 -10.67 -12.93
CA GLY A 189 -23.50 -11.68 -12.58
C GLY A 189 -24.04 -11.58 -11.15
N VAL A 190 -23.23 -11.09 -10.22
CA VAL A 190 -23.63 -10.79 -8.83
C VAL A 190 -24.53 -9.55 -8.81
N GLU A 191 -24.19 -8.50 -9.56
CA GLU A 191 -25.02 -7.30 -9.67
C GLU A 191 -26.40 -7.61 -10.25
N ASP A 192 -26.43 -8.39 -11.34
CA ASP A 192 -27.68 -8.76 -12.00
C ASP A 192 -28.61 -9.57 -11.06
N ALA A 193 -28.03 -10.45 -10.24
CA ALA A 193 -28.79 -11.17 -9.24
C ALA A 193 -29.35 -10.24 -8.14
N ILE A 194 -28.53 -9.36 -7.59
CA ILE A 194 -28.90 -8.44 -6.51
C ILE A 194 -30.05 -7.50 -6.90
N ILE A 195 -30.02 -6.96 -8.15
CA ILE A 195 -31.05 -6.05 -8.63
C ILE A 195 -32.44 -6.65 -8.55
N GLY A 196 -32.59 -7.96 -8.79
CA GLY A 196 -33.84 -8.69 -8.75
C GLY A 196 -34.27 -9.19 -7.38
N MET A 197 -33.42 -9.02 -6.33
CA MET A 197 -33.68 -9.57 -4.99
C MET A 197 -34.43 -8.57 -4.10
N SER A 198 -35.19 -9.13 -3.16
CA SER A 198 -35.75 -8.39 -2.02
C SER A 198 -34.87 -8.57 -0.77
N PRO A 199 -34.86 -7.62 0.17
CA PRO A 199 -34.18 -7.78 1.46
C PRO A 199 -34.55 -9.12 2.14
N GLY A 200 -33.54 -9.79 2.67
CA GLY A 200 -33.63 -11.13 3.27
C GLY A 200 -33.49 -12.30 2.30
N GLN A 201 -33.55 -12.08 0.99
CA GLN A 201 -33.37 -13.15 -0.01
C GLN A 201 -31.92 -13.58 -0.18
N VAL A 202 -31.75 -14.86 -0.54
CA VAL A 202 -30.47 -15.46 -0.94
C VAL A 202 -30.57 -15.89 -2.41
N SER A 203 -29.53 -15.64 -3.20
CA SER A 203 -29.47 -16.03 -4.61
C SER A 203 -29.28 -17.56 -4.77
N GLY A 204 -29.50 -18.06 -5.97
CA GLY A 204 -28.90 -19.32 -6.41
C GLY A 204 -27.37 -19.20 -6.54
N VAL A 205 -26.74 -20.27 -7.03
CA VAL A 205 -25.30 -20.28 -7.33
C VAL A 205 -25.04 -19.41 -8.57
N ILE A 206 -24.15 -18.44 -8.42
CA ILE A 206 -23.74 -17.51 -9.48
C ILE A 206 -22.30 -17.88 -9.89
N PRO A 207 -22.07 -18.30 -11.13
CA PRO A 207 -20.71 -18.55 -11.63
C PRO A 207 -19.94 -17.24 -11.79
N TYR A 208 -18.69 -17.23 -11.31
CA TYR A 208 -17.77 -16.11 -11.46
C TYR A 208 -16.36 -16.63 -11.79
N ASP A 209 -16.01 -16.62 -13.06
CA ASP A 209 -14.80 -17.26 -13.61
C ASP A 209 -14.68 -18.74 -13.16
N ALA A 210 -13.63 -19.05 -12.42
CA ALA A 210 -13.39 -20.38 -11.85
C ALA A 210 -13.97 -20.54 -10.43
N TYR A 211 -14.84 -19.63 -10.01
CA TYR A 211 -15.46 -19.59 -8.69
C TYR A 211 -16.97 -19.65 -8.77
N GLN A 212 -17.59 -19.90 -7.64
CA GLN A 212 -19.02 -19.91 -7.42
C GLN A 212 -19.37 -18.97 -6.28
N VAL A 213 -20.40 -18.17 -6.44
CA VAL A 213 -20.82 -17.18 -5.45
C VAL A 213 -22.28 -17.40 -5.09
N ILE A 214 -22.61 -17.38 -3.81
CA ILE A 214 -23.99 -17.29 -3.30
C ILE A 214 -24.08 -15.97 -2.57
N VAL A 215 -25.09 -15.14 -2.89
CA VAL A 215 -25.25 -13.80 -2.31
C VAL A 215 -26.50 -13.73 -1.47
N LYS A 216 -26.42 -13.08 -0.31
CA LYS A 216 -27.56 -12.67 0.50
C LYS A 216 -27.70 -11.15 0.45
N LEU A 217 -28.90 -10.67 0.17
CA LEU A 217 -29.25 -9.26 0.30
C LEU A 217 -29.85 -9.04 1.69
N TYR A 218 -29.17 -8.28 2.55
CA TYR A 218 -29.68 -7.92 3.87
C TYR A 218 -30.63 -6.72 3.81
N ASP A 219 -30.22 -5.67 3.10
CA ASP A 219 -30.96 -4.43 3.00
C ASP A 219 -30.62 -3.66 1.71
N ARG A 220 -31.51 -2.76 1.31
CA ARG A 220 -31.32 -1.84 0.20
C ARG A 220 -31.75 -0.44 0.65
N GLN A 221 -30.85 0.51 0.58
CA GLN A 221 -31.06 1.90 0.96
C GLN A 221 -30.91 2.83 -0.23
N ASP A 222 -31.63 3.94 -0.24
CA ASP A 222 -31.39 5.00 -1.21
C ASP A 222 -29.98 5.56 -1.04
N ASN A 223 -29.30 5.74 -2.15
CA ASN A 223 -27.96 6.32 -2.19
C ASN A 223 -28.01 7.56 -3.09
N ASP A 224 -27.47 8.66 -2.60
CA ASP A 224 -27.27 9.85 -3.41
C ASP A 224 -25.81 9.94 -3.85
N PRO A 225 -25.49 9.58 -5.10
CA PRO A 225 -24.14 9.69 -5.63
C PRO A 225 -23.71 11.14 -5.90
N GLY A 226 -24.57 12.12 -5.63
CA GLY A 226 -24.38 13.52 -5.98
C GLY A 226 -24.45 13.79 -7.49
N PRO A 227 -24.03 14.98 -7.94
CA PRO A 227 -23.99 15.31 -9.37
C PRO A 227 -23.01 14.43 -10.15
N PHE A 228 -23.40 13.98 -11.34
CA PHE A 228 -22.58 13.12 -12.22
C PHE A 228 -21.16 13.67 -12.44
N GLU A 229 -21.02 14.97 -12.67
CA GLU A 229 -19.73 15.61 -12.92
C GLU A 229 -18.78 15.52 -11.71
N GLN A 230 -19.30 15.51 -10.49
CA GLN A 230 -18.47 15.32 -9.27
C GLN A 230 -18.09 13.87 -9.07
N ALA A 231 -18.94 12.92 -9.47
CA ALA A 231 -18.66 11.48 -9.39
C ALA A 231 -17.79 10.98 -10.54
N ARG A 232 -17.64 11.76 -11.62
CA ARG A 232 -17.04 11.35 -12.90
C ARG A 232 -15.67 10.69 -12.78
N GLU A 233 -14.76 11.26 -12.01
CA GLU A 233 -13.41 10.73 -11.84
C GLU A 233 -13.44 9.33 -11.16
N GLY A 234 -14.25 9.19 -10.10
CA GLY A 234 -14.46 7.90 -9.44
C GLY A 234 -15.09 6.86 -10.36
N LEU A 235 -16.10 7.25 -11.13
CA LEU A 235 -16.73 6.39 -12.12
C LEU A 235 -15.75 5.94 -13.21
N GLN A 236 -14.87 6.83 -13.67
CA GLN A 236 -13.85 6.52 -14.65
C GLN A 236 -12.83 5.50 -14.11
N ALA A 237 -12.44 5.64 -12.85
CA ALA A 237 -11.56 4.67 -12.18
C ALA A 237 -12.23 3.28 -12.07
N ILE A 238 -13.51 3.23 -11.66
CA ILE A 238 -14.30 2.00 -11.57
C ILE A 238 -14.42 1.33 -12.94
N ALA A 239 -14.88 2.07 -13.96
CA ALA A 239 -15.08 1.55 -15.31
C ALA A 239 -13.77 1.01 -15.91
N ARG A 240 -12.67 1.73 -15.69
CA ARG A 240 -11.34 1.30 -16.12
C ARG A 240 -10.91 0.01 -15.44
N ALA A 241 -11.04 -0.08 -14.11
CA ALA A 241 -10.69 -1.28 -13.37
C ALA A 241 -11.50 -2.50 -13.83
N MET A 242 -12.81 -2.34 -14.05
CA MET A 242 -13.66 -3.41 -14.58
C MET A 242 -13.20 -3.89 -15.95
N ALA A 243 -12.92 -2.96 -16.87
CA ALA A 243 -12.49 -3.27 -18.22
C ALA A 243 -11.06 -3.90 -18.23
N GLU A 244 -10.14 -3.40 -17.40
CA GLU A 244 -8.81 -4.01 -17.24
C GLU A 244 -8.90 -5.43 -16.68
N ASN A 245 -9.75 -5.68 -15.68
CA ASN A 245 -9.98 -7.01 -15.13
C ASN A 245 -10.57 -7.98 -16.18
N ALA A 246 -11.57 -7.53 -16.95
CA ALA A 246 -12.12 -8.33 -18.02
C ALA A 246 -11.05 -8.68 -19.07
N ARG A 247 -10.26 -7.69 -19.50
CA ARG A 247 -9.17 -7.90 -20.45
C ARG A 247 -8.09 -8.84 -19.93
N GLN A 248 -7.75 -8.72 -18.65
CA GLN A 248 -6.77 -9.62 -18.00
C GLN A 248 -7.26 -11.07 -18.01
N ARG A 249 -8.56 -11.31 -17.73
CA ARG A 249 -9.16 -12.65 -17.79
C ARG A 249 -9.11 -13.24 -19.20
N GLU A 250 -9.51 -12.48 -20.20
CA GLU A 250 -9.41 -12.90 -21.59
C GLU A 250 -7.98 -13.29 -22.00
N LEU A 251 -7.03 -12.46 -21.59
CA LEU A 251 -5.62 -12.69 -21.88
C LEU A 251 -5.09 -13.93 -21.15
N ALA A 252 -5.48 -14.15 -19.89
CA ALA A 252 -5.14 -15.35 -19.13
C ALA A 252 -5.70 -16.61 -19.79
N ALA A 253 -6.97 -16.59 -20.20
CA ALA A 253 -7.59 -17.71 -20.89
C ALA A 253 -6.90 -18.02 -22.22
N ARG A 254 -6.54 -16.99 -22.99
CA ARG A 254 -5.77 -17.14 -24.23
C ARG A 254 -4.40 -17.77 -23.98
N ILE A 255 -3.64 -17.26 -22.99
CA ILE A 255 -2.32 -17.78 -22.68
C ILE A 255 -2.39 -19.24 -22.22
N ARG A 256 -3.34 -19.61 -21.35
CA ARG A 256 -3.57 -21.03 -20.97
C ARG A 256 -3.80 -21.91 -22.19
N LYS A 257 -4.58 -21.44 -23.16
CA LYS A 257 -4.83 -22.16 -24.42
C LYS A 257 -3.58 -22.25 -25.31
N ASP A 258 -2.87 -21.13 -25.50
CA ASP A 258 -1.70 -21.04 -26.40
C ASP A 258 -0.54 -21.89 -25.89
N TYR A 259 -0.43 -22.05 -24.57
CA TYR A 259 0.54 -22.94 -23.93
C TYR A 259 0.03 -24.37 -23.76
N GLY A 260 -1.23 -24.66 -24.08
CA GLY A 260 -1.79 -26.01 -24.05
C GLY A 260 -1.79 -26.58 -22.63
N LEU A 261 -2.29 -25.83 -21.64
CA LEU A 261 -2.41 -26.32 -20.27
C LEU A 261 -3.38 -27.51 -20.20
N GLU A 262 -2.86 -28.65 -19.77
CA GLU A 262 -3.60 -29.91 -19.58
C GLU A 262 -3.38 -30.44 -18.18
N PHE A 263 -4.46 -30.92 -17.54
CA PHE A 263 -4.41 -31.58 -16.24
C PHE A 263 -4.36 -33.08 -16.41
N ASN A 264 -3.65 -33.76 -15.50
CA ASN A 264 -3.67 -35.20 -15.38
C ASN A 264 -4.89 -35.64 -14.55
N PRO A 265 -5.93 -36.26 -15.15
CA PRO A 265 -7.14 -36.59 -14.44
C PRO A 265 -6.92 -37.54 -13.25
N GLY A 266 -6.00 -38.50 -13.39
CA GLY A 266 -5.71 -39.47 -12.33
C GLY A 266 -5.01 -38.86 -11.12
N ALA A 267 -4.17 -37.82 -11.33
CA ALA A 267 -3.54 -37.09 -10.22
C ALA A 267 -4.56 -36.16 -9.53
N VAL A 268 -5.42 -35.49 -10.30
CA VAL A 268 -6.49 -34.64 -9.75
C VAL A 268 -7.47 -35.52 -8.93
N ASP A 269 -7.92 -36.65 -9.46
CA ASP A 269 -8.81 -37.56 -8.75
C ASP A 269 -8.21 -38.11 -7.45
N MET A 270 -6.91 -38.41 -7.46
CA MET A 270 -6.19 -38.83 -6.26
C MET A 270 -6.20 -37.72 -5.19
N ILE A 271 -5.93 -36.48 -5.57
CA ILE A 271 -5.97 -35.34 -4.64
C ILE A 271 -7.37 -35.16 -4.08
N VAL A 272 -8.41 -35.21 -4.92
CA VAL A 272 -9.81 -35.12 -4.49
C VAL A 272 -10.16 -36.24 -3.53
N ALA A 273 -9.81 -37.49 -3.86
CA ALA A 273 -10.10 -38.64 -3.03
C ALA A 273 -9.45 -38.57 -1.64
N LYS A 274 -8.16 -38.20 -1.59
CA LYS A 274 -7.42 -38.05 -0.33
C LYS A 274 -7.97 -36.89 0.51
N THR A 275 -8.32 -35.76 -0.13
CA THR A 275 -8.91 -34.61 0.56
C THR A 275 -10.29 -35.01 1.12
N ARG A 276 -11.14 -35.68 0.34
CA ARG A 276 -12.44 -36.17 0.82
C ARG A 276 -12.31 -37.18 1.96
N ALA A 277 -11.33 -38.08 1.92
CA ALA A 277 -11.04 -39.00 3.01
C ALA A 277 -10.65 -38.29 4.31
N LEU A 278 -9.98 -37.15 4.21
CA LEU A 278 -9.58 -36.32 5.34
C LEU A 278 -10.77 -35.52 5.91
N TYR A 279 -11.74 -35.15 5.06
CA TYR A 279 -12.89 -34.31 5.37
C TYR A 279 -14.22 -35.07 5.15
N GLN A 280 -14.40 -36.17 5.86
CA GLN A 280 -15.62 -37.03 5.74
C GLN A 280 -16.88 -36.34 6.29
N SER A 281 -16.74 -35.36 7.15
CA SER A 281 -17.83 -34.59 7.75
C SER A 281 -17.69 -33.11 7.50
N PRO A 282 -18.82 -32.40 7.32
CA PRO A 282 -18.82 -30.94 7.33
C PRO A 282 -18.13 -30.34 8.56
N ASP A 283 -18.14 -31.04 9.70
CA ASP A 283 -17.56 -30.57 10.97
C ASP A 283 -16.05 -30.80 11.11
N ALA A 284 -15.42 -31.41 10.10
CA ALA A 284 -13.97 -31.61 10.12
C ALA A 284 -13.21 -30.28 10.24
N PRO A 285 -12.14 -30.22 11.08
CA PRO A 285 -11.33 -29.00 11.20
C PRO A 285 -10.74 -28.58 9.86
N VAL A 286 -10.89 -27.30 9.50
CA VAL A 286 -10.35 -26.73 8.24
C VAL A 286 -8.83 -26.66 8.26
N GLY A 287 -8.21 -26.56 7.09
CA GLY A 287 -6.78 -26.24 6.96
C GLY A 287 -5.83 -27.42 6.92
N ARG A 288 -6.33 -28.65 7.02
CA ARG A 288 -5.51 -29.86 6.92
C ARG A 288 -5.16 -30.15 5.45
N VAL A 289 -3.92 -30.57 5.20
CA VAL A 289 -3.46 -30.99 3.86
C VAL A 289 -3.29 -32.51 3.88
N PRO A 290 -3.81 -33.25 2.88
CA PRO A 290 -3.60 -34.70 2.79
C PRO A 290 -2.11 -35.05 2.66
N GLU A 291 -1.74 -36.19 3.22
CA GLU A 291 -0.41 -36.75 3.05
C GLU A 291 -0.31 -37.51 1.73
N PHE A 292 0.82 -37.34 1.07
CA PHE A 292 1.15 -38.03 -0.18
C PHE A 292 2.50 -38.74 -0.03
N SER A 293 2.60 -39.98 -0.52
CA SER A 293 3.88 -40.67 -0.60
C SER A 293 4.81 -39.99 -1.60
N ASP A 294 6.12 -40.29 -1.56
CA ASP A 294 7.08 -39.74 -2.50
C ASP A 294 6.72 -40.05 -3.96
N GLU A 295 6.23 -41.28 -4.23
CA GLU A 295 5.76 -41.70 -5.55
C GLU A 295 4.55 -40.87 -6.01
N GLU A 296 3.60 -40.64 -5.12
CA GLU A 296 2.43 -39.81 -5.41
C GLU A 296 2.81 -38.35 -5.64
N GLN A 297 3.76 -37.82 -4.86
CA GLN A 297 4.26 -36.46 -5.02
C GLN A 297 5.00 -36.25 -6.34
N ASP A 298 5.60 -37.30 -6.89
CA ASP A 298 6.30 -37.26 -8.17
C ASP A 298 5.39 -37.39 -9.39
N ARG A 299 4.11 -37.73 -9.22
CA ARG A 299 3.14 -37.79 -10.33
C ARG A 299 2.97 -36.43 -10.98
N GLU A 300 2.91 -36.42 -12.32
CA GLU A 300 2.50 -35.24 -13.10
C GLU A 300 1.08 -34.87 -12.74
N LEU A 301 0.87 -33.61 -12.36
CA LEU A 301 -0.45 -33.05 -12.04
C LEU A 301 -1.00 -32.22 -13.20
N ALA A 302 -0.13 -31.44 -13.85
CA ALA A 302 -0.47 -30.65 -15.02
C ALA A 302 0.77 -30.44 -15.88
N ARG A 303 0.55 -30.22 -17.18
CA ARG A 303 1.60 -29.92 -18.15
C ARG A 303 1.18 -28.83 -19.12
N TRP A 304 2.18 -28.15 -19.66
CA TRP A 304 2.00 -27.14 -20.70
C TRP A 304 3.30 -27.01 -21.51
N LYS A 305 3.25 -26.29 -22.62
CA LYS A 305 4.43 -26.04 -23.43
C LYS A 305 5.53 -25.33 -22.62
N GLY A 306 6.59 -26.05 -22.31
CA GLY A 306 7.75 -25.52 -21.58
C GLY A 306 7.76 -25.77 -20.07
N GLY A 307 6.74 -26.47 -19.52
CA GLY A 307 6.72 -26.80 -18.11
C GLY A 307 5.73 -27.88 -17.70
N GLN A 308 5.86 -28.30 -16.46
CA GLN A 308 4.94 -29.24 -15.82
C GLN A 308 4.87 -28.98 -14.32
N TRP A 309 3.76 -29.28 -13.73
CA TRP A 309 3.59 -29.39 -12.29
C TRP A 309 3.42 -30.83 -11.88
N LYS A 310 4.09 -31.20 -10.79
CA LYS A 310 3.89 -32.44 -10.07
C LYS A 310 3.01 -32.20 -8.85
N VAL A 311 2.49 -33.27 -8.25
CA VAL A 311 1.69 -33.19 -7.02
C VAL A 311 2.46 -32.49 -5.89
N ARG A 312 3.80 -32.62 -5.81
CA ARG A 312 4.63 -31.89 -4.85
C ARG A 312 4.49 -30.37 -4.93
N ASN A 313 4.33 -29.81 -6.14
CA ASN A 313 4.11 -28.37 -6.33
C ASN A 313 2.75 -27.95 -5.71
N TYR A 314 1.71 -28.77 -5.90
CA TYR A 314 0.42 -28.59 -5.24
C TYR A 314 0.57 -28.62 -3.70
N VAL A 315 1.24 -29.62 -3.14
CA VAL A 315 1.44 -29.75 -1.68
C VAL A 315 2.12 -28.50 -1.10
N THR A 316 3.21 -28.04 -1.74
CA THR A 316 3.93 -26.83 -1.33
C THR A 316 3.05 -25.60 -1.42
N SER A 317 2.36 -25.42 -2.54
CA SER A 317 1.52 -24.24 -2.77
C SER A 317 0.33 -24.18 -1.82
N VAL A 318 -0.36 -25.31 -1.60
CA VAL A 318 -1.50 -25.40 -0.66
C VAL A 318 -1.03 -25.23 0.78
N GLY A 319 0.15 -25.74 1.14
CA GLY A 319 0.75 -25.54 2.46
C GLY A 319 0.96 -24.07 2.82
N SER A 320 1.24 -23.21 1.83
CA SER A 320 1.43 -21.77 2.02
C SER A 320 0.13 -20.96 2.12
N LEU A 321 -1.02 -21.55 1.79
CA LEU A 321 -2.32 -20.88 1.89
C LEU A 321 -2.76 -20.77 3.35
N ARG A 322 -3.57 -19.75 3.62
CA ARG A 322 -4.34 -19.66 4.87
C ARG A 322 -5.27 -20.87 4.97
N ASP A 323 -5.48 -21.40 6.17
CA ASP A 323 -6.20 -22.63 6.41
C ASP A 323 -7.57 -22.70 5.70
N TYR A 324 -8.33 -21.62 5.75
CA TYR A 324 -9.66 -21.54 5.14
C TYR A 324 -9.67 -21.50 3.60
N MET A 325 -8.52 -21.22 2.98
CA MET A 325 -8.37 -21.20 1.52
C MET A 325 -7.94 -22.56 0.96
N ARG A 326 -7.52 -23.48 1.84
CA ARG A 326 -7.12 -24.83 1.45
C ARG A 326 -8.33 -25.66 1.05
N PRO A 327 -8.19 -26.58 0.07
CA PRO A 327 -9.24 -27.52 -0.26
C PRO A 327 -9.69 -28.34 0.96
N GLY A 328 -10.99 -28.49 1.14
CA GLY A 328 -11.58 -29.13 2.31
C GLY A 328 -12.84 -29.92 1.98
N TYR A 329 -13.82 -29.88 2.88
CA TYR A 329 -15.12 -30.54 2.66
C TYR A 329 -15.75 -30.09 1.34
N GLY A 330 -16.37 -31.05 0.63
CA GLY A 330 -17.04 -30.76 -0.65
C GLY A 330 -16.09 -30.48 -1.81
N VAL A 331 -14.76 -30.71 -1.66
CA VAL A 331 -13.79 -30.54 -2.77
C VAL A 331 -14.18 -31.42 -3.95
N ASP A 332 -14.08 -30.88 -5.15
CA ASP A 332 -14.31 -31.58 -6.42
C ASP A 332 -13.13 -31.35 -7.37
N ARG A 333 -13.19 -31.98 -8.55
CA ARG A 333 -12.18 -31.84 -9.59
C ARG A 333 -12.03 -30.39 -10.03
N ASP A 334 -13.15 -29.72 -10.32
CA ASP A 334 -13.16 -28.33 -10.81
C ASP A 334 -12.47 -27.38 -9.81
N GLY A 335 -12.70 -27.60 -8.50
CA GLY A 335 -12.05 -26.82 -7.43
C GLY A 335 -10.54 -27.02 -7.37
N ILE A 336 -10.04 -28.23 -7.58
CA ILE A 336 -8.59 -28.52 -7.63
C ILE A 336 -7.98 -27.94 -8.90
N GLU A 337 -8.60 -28.18 -10.08
CA GLU A 337 -8.11 -27.64 -11.36
C GLU A 337 -8.11 -26.12 -11.38
N SER A 338 -9.13 -25.47 -10.80
CA SER A 338 -9.20 -24.03 -10.61
C SER A 338 -8.03 -23.52 -9.76
N LEU A 339 -7.80 -24.12 -8.59
CA LEU A 339 -6.72 -23.70 -7.67
C LEU A 339 -5.36 -23.87 -8.31
N VAL A 340 -5.07 -25.01 -8.89
CA VAL A 340 -3.81 -25.33 -9.56
C VAL A 340 -3.63 -24.42 -10.81
N GLY A 341 -4.70 -24.22 -11.57
CA GLY A 341 -4.71 -23.35 -12.74
C GLY A 341 -4.37 -21.89 -12.41
N ASP A 342 -4.81 -21.37 -11.28
CA ASP A 342 -4.45 -20.02 -10.84
C ASP A 342 -2.95 -19.89 -10.60
N TYR A 343 -2.32 -20.86 -9.93
CA TYR A 343 -0.88 -20.88 -9.72
C TYR A 343 -0.09 -21.01 -11.02
N ILE A 344 -0.49 -21.96 -11.88
CA ILE A 344 0.16 -22.17 -13.17
C ILE A 344 0.02 -20.94 -14.07
N THR A 345 -1.11 -20.25 -14.03
CA THR A 345 -1.29 -19.01 -14.80
C THR A 345 -0.23 -17.96 -14.46
N GLY A 346 0.19 -17.86 -13.21
CA GLY A 346 1.31 -16.99 -12.81
C GLY A 346 2.65 -17.39 -13.47
N GLU A 347 2.88 -18.68 -13.68
CA GLU A 347 4.07 -19.18 -14.39
C GLU A 347 3.94 -18.94 -15.90
N LEU A 348 2.76 -19.16 -16.47
CA LEU A 348 2.49 -18.88 -17.88
C LEU A 348 2.65 -17.40 -18.23
N TRP A 349 2.24 -16.49 -17.33
CA TRP A 349 2.51 -15.06 -17.50
C TRP A 349 4.00 -14.77 -17.60
N ARG A 350 4.82 -15.35 -16.71
CA ARG A 350 6.27 -15.19 -16.76
C ARG A 350 6.87 -15.75 -18.05
N ALA A 351 6.44 -16.95 -18.45
CA ALA A 351 6.89 -17.56 -19.70
C ALA A 351 6.54 -16.69 -20.93
N GLU A 352 5.33 -16.11 -20.97
CA GLU A 352 4.91 -15.22 -22.06
C GLU A 352 5.70 -13.90 -22.09
N ILE A 353 5.98 -13.33 -20.91
CA ILE A 353 6.80 -12.11 -20.75
C ILE A 353 8.20 -12.34 -21.29
N THR A 354 8.84 -13.45 -20.90
CA THR A 354 10.17 -13.82 -21.36
C THR A 354 10.17 -14.17 -22.86
N ALA A 355 9.19 -14.95 -23.33
CA ALA A 355 9.09 -15.30 -24.75
C ALA A 355 8.93 -14.07 -25.67
N LYS A 356 8.35 -12.99 -25.16
CA LYS A 356 8.21 -11.70 -25.86
C LYS A 356 9.34 -10.72 -25.58
N GLY A 357 10.35 -11.10 -24.79
CA GLY A 357 11.54 -10.31 -24.52
C GLY A 357 11.30 -9.05 -23.67
N TYR A 358 10.25 -9.00 -22.84
CA TYR A 358 10.01 -7.87 -21.97
C TYR A 358 11.08 -7.76 -20.88
N ASP A 359 11.57 -8.87 -20.37
CA ASP A 359 12.61 -8.97 -19.34
C ASP A 359 14.00 -8.51 -19.82
N THR A 360 14.22 -8.45 -21.13
CA THR A 360 15.47 -8.00 -21.76
C THR A 360 15.39 -6.57 -22.31
N ARG A 361 14.28 -5.88 -22.15
CA ARG A 361 14.15 -4.49 -22.58
C ARG A 361 15.12 -3.59 -21.81
N PRO A 362 15.74 -2.59 -22.44
CA PRO A 362 16.74 -1.74 -21.79
C PRO A 362 16.26 -1.02 -20.54
N ASP A 363 15.00 -0.53 -20.54
CA ASP A 363 14.37 0.12 -19.40
C ASP A 363 14.13 -0.85 -18.24
N VAL A 364 13.74 -2.08 -18.53
CA VAL A 364 13.51 -3.16 -17.56
C VAL A 364 14.83 -3.63 -16.94
N VAL A 365 15.85 -3.83 -17.77
CA VAL A 365 17.19 -4.21 -17.30
C VAL A 365 17.75 -3.10 -16.40
N LYS A 366 17.62 -1.83 -16.81
CA LYS A 366 18.06 -0.69 -16.02
C LYS A 366 17.36 -0.60 -14.66
N ALA A 367 16.06 -0.95 -14.58
CA ALA A 367 15.34 -1.02 -13.30
C ALA A 367 15.92 -2.10 -12.38
N GLY A 368 16.29 -3.26 -12.94
CA GLY A 368 16.99 -4.32 -12.22
C GLY A 368 18.36 -3.90 -11.70
N ASP A 369 19.16 -3.27 -12.56
CA ASP A 369 20.50 -2.81 -12.22
C ASP A 369 20.46 -1.76 -11.10
N ARG A 370 19.51 -0.82 -11.12
CA ARG A 370 19.30 0.13 -10.03
C ARG A 370 18.96 -0.55 -8.71
N ALA A 371 18.07 -1.53 -8.72
CA ALA A 371 17.73 -2.26 -7.50
C ALA A 371 18.94 -3.04 -6.93
N ALA A 372 19.78 -3.59 -7.80
CA ALA A 372 21.04 -4.21 -7.39
C ALA A 372 22.01 -3.19 -6.79
N GLU A 373 22.14 -2.01 -7.41
CA GLU A 373 22.99 -0.92 -6.94
C GLU A 373 22.56 -0.38 -5.58
N GLU A 374 21.25 -0.24 -5.33
CA GLU A 374 20.74 0.16 -4.01
C GLU A 374 21.17 -0.82 -2.91
N VAL A 375 21.07 -2.13 -3.16
CA VAL A 375 21.48 -3.15 -2.19
C VAL A 375 22.99 -3.10 -1.93
N ILE A 376 23.82 -3.04 -2.98
CA ILE A 376 25.28 -3.02 -2.78
C ILE A 376 25.78 -1.75 -2.13
N VAL A 377 25.15 -0.61 -2.39
CA VAL A 377 25.48 0.68 -1.77
C VAL A 377 25.13 0.65 -0.29
N THR A 378 23.94 0.18 0.06
CA THR A 378 23.53 0.00 1.48
C THR A 378 24.50 -0.95 2.19
N ARG A 379 24.81 -2.08 1.57
CA ARG A 379 25.74 -3.05 2.16
C ARG A 379 27.15 -2.50 2.34
N LEU A 380 27.63 -1.72 1.38
CA LEU A 380 28.92 -1.05 1.48
C LEU A 380 28.94 -0.04 2.63
N HIS A 381 27.89 0.77 2.74
CA HIS A 381 27.74 1.71 3.85
C HIS A 381 27.83 0.98 5.20
N ASP A 382 26.99 -0.05 5.37
CA ASP A 382 26.97 -0.85 6.59
C ASP A 382 28.34 -1.45 6.91
N ASP A 383 29.04 -1.97 5.91
CA ASP A 383 30.40 -2.54 6.09
C ASP A 383 31.43 -1.48 6.50
N ILE A 384 31.28 -0.23 6.09
CA ILE A 384 32.19 0.87 6.45
C ILE A 384 31.95 1.30 7.90
N VAL A 385 30.68 1.37 8.32
CA VAL A 385 30.32 1.94 9.63
C VAL A 385 30.08 0.90 10.72
N LYS A 386 30.11 -0.42 10.41
CA LYS A 386 29.77 -1.52 11.35
C LYS A 386 30.57 -1.52 12.65
N ASP A 387 31.82 -1.06 12.60
CA ASP A 387 32.73 -1.06 13.75
C ASP A 387 32.75 0.28 14.49
N VAL A 388 31.97 1.27 14.02
CA VAL A 388 31.83 2.56 14.68
C VAL A 388 31.08 2.38 16.00
N LYS A 389 31.66 2.91 17.06
CA LYS A 389 31.09 2.86 18.40
C LYS A 389 31.00 4.26 18.95
N LEU A 390 30.05 4.44 19.84
CA LEU A 390 29.92 5.70 20.57
C LEU A 390 31.21 5.97 21.36
N GLY A 391 31.86 7.09 21.04
CA GLY A 391 33.07 7.52 21.75
C GLY A 391 32.76 7.94 23.20
N PRO A 392 33.71 7.77 24.13
CA PRO A 392 33.51 8.18 25.51
C PRO A 392 33.26 9.68 25.61
N GLY A 393 32.25 10.08 26.38
CA GLY A 393 31.89 11.48 26.63
C GLY A 393 31.09 12.15 25.47
N LYS A 394 30.86 11.47 24.35
CA LYS A 394 30.13 12.03 23.22
C LYS A 394 28.63 12.22 23.52
N LEU A 395 28.06 11.27 24.23
CA LEU A 395 26.65 11.33 24.62
C LEU A 395 26.40 12.49 25.59
N GLU A 396 27.27 12.63 26.61
CA GLU A 396 27.20 13.70 27.57
C GLU A 396 27.38 15.07 26.92
N SER A 397 28.35 15.19 26.01
CA SER A 397 28.56 16.44 25.25
C SER A 397 27.35 16.81 24.40
N PHE A 398 26.79 15.84 23.68
CA PHE A 398 25.59 16.06 22.86
C PHE A 398 24.37 16.44 23.69
N TYR A 399 24.21 15.79 24.88
CA TYR A 399 23.15 16.15 25.81
C TYR A 399 23.30 17.59 26.30
N GLU A 400 24.49 18.00 26.78
CA GLU A 400 24.72 19.36 27.28
C GLU A 400 24.50 20.43 26.17
N GLU A 401 24.93 20.17 24.91
CA GLU A 401 24.73 21.06 23.78
C GLU A 401 23.26 21.22 23.38
N ASN A 402 22.44 20.15 23.55
CA ASN A 402 21.03 20.13 23.15
C ASN A 402 20.06 20.21 24.32
N LYS A 403 20.54 20.35 25.53
CA LYS A 403 19.80 20.30 26.78
C LYS A 403 18.55 21.19 26.80
N SER A 404 18.64 22.41 26.23
CA SER A 404 17.51 23.34 26.17
C SER A 404 16.33 22.84 25.35
N GLN A 405 16.54 21.88 24.46
CA GLN A 405 15.51 21.27 23.62
C GLN A 405 14.98 19.96 24.21
N LEU A 406 15.70 19.37 25.15
CA LEU A 406 15.37 18.11 25.79
C LEU A 406 14.49 18.34 27.03
N VAL A 407 13.29 18.80 26.78
CA VAL A 407 12.30 19.12 27.81
C VAL A 407 11.01 18.34 27.58
N THR A 408 10.30 18.05 28.67
CA THR A 408 8.95 17.48 28.54
C THR A 408 7.98 18.55 28.03
N ASP A 409 7.05 18.16 27.21
CA ASP A 409 5.93 19.04 26.86
C ASP A 409 5.05 19.30 28.11
N PRO A 410 4.62 20.53 28.33
CA PRO A 410 3.62 20.80 29.36
C PRO A 410 2.31 20.12 28.97
N THR A 411 1.67 19.48 29.94
CA THR A 411 0.41 18.79 29.70
C THR A 411 -0.66 19.21 30.68
N LEU A 412 -1.93 19.06 30.24
CA LEU A 412 -3.12 19.38 31.00
C LEU A 412 -4.02 18.15 31.10
N ARG A 413 -4.40 17.76 32.32
CA ARG A 413 -5.51 16.84 32.53
C ARG A 413 -6.77 17.65 32.78
N ILE A 414 -7.79 17.41 32.02
CA ILE A 414 -9.05 18.15 32.08
C ILE A 414 -10.25 17.19 32.17
N ALA A 415 -11.34 17.73 32.69
CA ALA A 415 -12.65 17.11 32.59
C ALA A 415 -13.62 18.12 31.98
N VAL A 416 -14.59 17.65 31.20
CA VAL A 416 -15.54 18.49 30.49
C VAL A 416 -16.99 18.06 30.77
N ILE A 417 -17.90 19.02 30.85
CA ILE A 417 -19.35 18.80 30.79
C ILE A 417 -19.85 19.56 29.58
N VAL A 418 -20.48 18.87 28.64
CA VAL A 418 -21.08 19.49 27.45
C VAL A 418 -22.61 19.39 27.55
N THR A 419 -23.29 20.49 27.30
CA THR A 419 -24.76 20.56 27.26
C THR A 419 -25.23 21.08 25.90
N ALA A 420 -26.48 20.80 25.53
CA ALA A 420 -27.00 21.17 24.23
C ALA A 420 -27.12 22.69 24.03
N ASP A 421 -27.33 23.45 25.12
CA ASP A 421 -27.56 24.88 25.10
C ASP A 421 -26.94 25.58 26.33
N GLU A 422 -26.90 26.91 26.26
CA GLU A 422 -26.37 27.79 27.31
C GLU A 422 -27.13 27.68 28.62
N ALA A 423 -28.47 27.55 28.56
CA ALA A 423 -29.32 27.46 29.75
C ALA A 423 -29.01 26.19 30.55
N GLY A 424 -28.80 25.06 29.86
CA GLY A 424 -28.38 23.80 30.46
C GLY A 424 -26.98 23.90 31.10
N ALA A 425 -26.01 24.53 30.41
CA ALA A 425 -24.67 24.76 30.94
C ALA A 425 -24.70 25.65 32.18
N LYS A 426 -25.49 26.73 32.17
CA LYS A 426 -25.67 27.60 33.32
C LYS A 426 -26.29 26.86 34.51
N ALA A 427 -27.33 26.06 34.29
CA ALA A 427 -27.93 25.25 35.35
C ALA A 427 -26.95 24.23 35.96
N VAL A 428 -26.05 23.66 35.15
CA VAL A 428 -24.95 22.79 35.65
C VAL A 428 -23.96 23.60 36.46
N HIS A 429 -23.58 24.79 35.99
CA HIS A 429 -22.63 25.67 36.68
C HIS A 429 -23.19 26.13 38.04
N ASP A 430 -24.47 26.56 38.11
CA ASP A 430 -25.12 26.95 39.38
C ASP A 430 -25.13 25.78 40.41
N ARG A 431 -25.26 24.52 39.92
CA ARG A 431 -25.16 23.34 40.80
C ARG A 431 -23.72 23.07 41.25
N LEU A 432 -22.74 23.34 40.43
CA LEU A 432 -21.33 23.25 40.81
C LEU A 432 -21.00 24.29 41.89
N ASP A 433 -21.48 25.52 41.74
CA ASP A 433 -21.30 26.59 42.71
C ASP A 433 -22.02 26.28 44.04
N ALA A 434 -23.13 25.53 43.99
CA ALA A 434 -23.83 25.01 45.17
C ALA A 434 -23.13 23.78 45.79
N GLY A 435 -21.96 23.36 45.29
CA GLY A 435 -21.13 22.27 45.84
C GLY A 435 -21.39 20.89 45.29
N ALA A 436 -22.14 20.76 44.20
CA ALA A 436 -22.26 19.46 43.53
C ALA A 436 -20.93 19.00 42.91
N LYS A 437 -20.71 17.69 42.87
CA LYS A 437 -19.48 17.13 42.32
C LYS A 437 -19.49 17.14 40.79
N PHE A 438 -18.37 17.56 40.19
CA PHE A 438 -18.21 17.68 38.75
C PHE A 438 -18.43 16.35 38.02
N ASP A 439 -17.82 15.28 38.51
CA ASP A 439 -17.93 13.95 37.94
C ASP A 439 -19.35 13.37 37.97
N VAL A 440 -20.13 13.69 38.99
CA VAL A 440 -21.55 13.30 39.10
C VAL A 440 -22.36 14.04 38.05
N LEU A 441 -22.16 15.38 37.96
CA LEU A 441 -22.88 16.19 36.97
C LEU A 441 -22.49 15.85 35.53
N ALA A 442 -21.23 15.51 35.29
CA ALA A 442 -20.81 15.06 33.99
C ALA A 442 -21.56 13.79 33.53
N LYS A 443 -21.67 12.79 34.42
CA LYS A 443 -22.44 11.56 34.17
C LYS A 443 -23.93 11.80 33.98
N GLU A 444 -24.48 12.79 34.69
CA GLU A 444 -25.92 13.09 34.70
C GLU A 444 -26.34 13.95 33.51
N LYS A 445 -25.54 14.93 33.13
CA LYS A 445 -25.91 16.04 32.24
C LYS A 445 -25.10 16.20 30.98
N SER A 446 -23.89 15.58 30.89
CA SER A 446 -23.09 15.74 29.68
C SER A 446 -23.69 14.97 28.50
N ILE A 447 -23.83 15.66 27.38
CA ILE A 447 -24.20 15.02 26.10
C ILE A 447 -23.02 14.44 25.37
N ASP A 448 -21.79 14.74 25.82
CA ASP A 448 -20.59 14.13 25.25
C ASP A 448 -20.45 12.65 25.68
N GLN A 449 -20.66 11.75 24.73
CA GLN A 449 -20.64 10.32 24.96
C GLN A 449 -19.22 9.77 25.25
N ALA A 450 -18.18 10.51 24.87
CA ALA A 450 -16.81 10.08 25.06
C ALA A 450 -16.34 10.27 26.50
N THR A 451 -16.70 11.39 27.13
CA THR A 451 -16.22 11.74 28.47
C THR A 451 -17.29 11.66 29.55
N GLY A 452 -18.56 11.95 29.20
CA GLY A 452 -19.66 11.98 30.16
C GLY A 452 -19.75 10.74 31.05
N PRO A 453 -19.77 9.51 30.53
CA PRO A 453 -19.83 8.29 31.34
C PRO A 453 -18.65 8.13 32.32
N ASN A 454 -17.50 8.72 32.01
CA ASN A 454 -16.28 8.70 32.81
C ASN A 454 -16.13 9.91 33.75
N GLY A 455 -17.25 10.59 34.07
CA GLY A 455 -17.23 11.77 34.95
C GLY A 455 -16.67 13.03 34.29
N GLY A 456 -16.67 13.06 32.96
CA GLY A 456 -16.17 14.16 32.15
C GLY A 456 -14.67 14.11 31.87
N GLU A 457 -13.90 13.19 32.47
CA GLU A 457 -12.45 13.15 32.33
C GLU A 457 -12.03 12.74 30.92
N VAL A 458 -11.12 13.53 30.32
CA VAL A 458 -10.45 13.18 29.08
C VAL A 458 -9.38 12.13 29.41
N MET A 459 -9.44 10.98 28.73
CA MET A 459 -8.72 9.75 29.08
C MET A 459 -7.19 9.88 29.12
N ARG A 460 -6.61 10.90 28.48
CA ARG A 460 -5.16 11.17 28.48
C ARG A 460 -4.89 12.66 28.70
N PRO A 461 -3.71 13.00 29.24
CA PRO A 461 -3.27 14.38 29.27
C PRO A 461 -3.20 14.96 27.85
N LEU A 462 -3.58 16.22 27.71
CA LEU A 462 -3.49 16.99 26.45
C LEU A 462 -2.20 17.80 26.45
N SER A 463 -1.45 17.78 25.37
CA SER A 463 -0.31 18.65 25.16
C SER A 463 -0.77 20.09 24.87
N ARG A 464 0.12 21.05 25.05
CA ARG A 464 -0.16 22.44 24.69
C ARG A 464 -0.50 22.59 23.20
N ALA A 465 0.22 21.91 22.33
CA ALA A 465 -0.03 21.93 20.87
C ALA A 465 -1.44 21.43 20.50
N GLU A 466 -1.99 20.49 21.27
CA GLU A 466 -3.36 20.01 21.04
C GLU A 466 -4.41 21.02 21.51
N THR A 467 -4.17 21.68 22.62
CA THR A 467 -5.11 22.70 23.14
C THR A 467 -5.05 24.00 22.33
N GLU A 468 -3.90 24.36 21.77
CA GLU A 468 -3.72 25.51 20.88
C GLU A 468 -4.50 25.41 19.56
N GLN A 469 -4.89 24.18 19.15
CA GLN A 469 -5.81 23.99 18.02
C GLN A 469 -7.23 24.53 18.30
N PHE A 470 -7.55 24.79 19.59
CA PHE A 470 -8.82 25.33 20.05
C PHE A 470 -8.58 26.61 20.88
N PRO A 471 -8.38 27.77 20.23
CA PRO A 471 -7.97 29.02 20.91
C PRO A 471 -8.84 29.42 22.08
N ASP A 472 -10.17 29.25 21.96
CA ASP A 472 -11.12 29.59 23.03
C ASP A 472 -10.95 28.67 24.26
N LEU A 473 -10.74 27.37 24.03
CA LEU A 473 -10.43 26.39 25.08
C LEU A 473 -9.09 26.70 25.74
N GLN A 474 -8.05 27.00 24.94
CA GLN A 474 -6.73 27.35 25.45
C GLN A 474 -6.78 28.58 26.33
N GLN A 475 -7.47 29.65 25.90
CA GLN A 475 -7.63 30.88 26.69
C GLN A 475 -8.32 30.61 28.03
N VAL A 476 -9.36 29.78 28.04
CA VAL A 476 -10.05 29.37 29.27
C VAL A 476 -9.10 28.59 30.19
N LEU A 477 -8.39 27.60 29.65
CA LEU A 477 -7.47 26.76 30.41
C LEU A 477 -6.32 27.55 31.02
N ASP A 478 -5.75 28.53 30.29
CA ASP A 478 -4.67 29.39 30.78
C ASP A 478 -5.09 30.22 32.01
N GLY A 479 -6.38 30.58 32.08
CA GLY A 479 -6.95 31.32 33.22
C GLY A 479 -7.37 30.46 34.42
N LEU A 480 -7.38 29.13 34.29
CA LEU A 480 -7.88 28.24 35.36
C LEU A 480 -6.77 27.82 36.34
N ALA A 481 -7.08 27.88 37.61
CA ALA A 481 -6.28 27.20 38.63
C ALA A 481 -6.59 25.70 38.65
N VAL A 482 -5.61 24.89 39.01
CA VAL A 482 -5.80 23.43 39.18
C VAL A 482 -6.91 23.17 40.22
N GLY A 483 -7.84 22.31 39.88
CA GLY A 483 -9.01 21.98 40.67
C GLY A 483 -10.23 22.86 40.39
N SER A 484 -10.08 24.00 39.71
CA SER A 484 -11.14 24.93 39.35
C SER A 484 -11.83 24.56 38.03
N TYR A 485 -13.03 25.06 37.80
CA TYR A 485 -13.79 24.90 36.56
C TYR A 485 -14.16 26.27 35.97
N SER A 486 -14.43 26.29 34.66
CA SER A 486 -14.75 27.51 33.93
C SER A 486 -16.22 27.93 34.06
N ALA A 487 -16.51 29.18 33.75
CA ALA A 487 -17.85 29.55 33.32
C ALA A 487 -18.25 28.79 32.02
N PRO A 488 -19.55 28.63 31.73
CA PRO A 488 -19.98 28.06 30.47
C PRO A 488 -19.52 28.89 29.27
N PHE A 489 -19.03 28.19 28.21
CA PHE A 489 -18.68 28.81 26.94
C PHE A 489 -19.05 27.88 25.77
N PRO A 490 -19.20 28.41 24.53
CA PRO A 490 -19.50 27.56 23.38
C PRO A 490 -18.45 26.51 23.14
N VAL A 491 -18.86 25.30 22.77
CA VAL A 491 -17.93 24.24 22.37
C VAL A 491 -17.18 24.68 21.13
N PRO A 492 -15.81 24.61 21.11
CA PRO A 492 -15.03 24.99 19.95
C PRO A 492 -15.37 24.17 18.71
N ALA A 493 -15.34 24.82 17.54
CA ALA A 493 -15.53 24.13 16.27
C ALA A 493 -14.49 23.01 16.08
N GLY A 494 -14.91 21.83 15.66
CA GLY A 494 -14.03 20.66 15.50
C GLY A 494 -13.88 19.77 16.74
N PHE A 495 -14.51 20.11 17.86
CA PHE A 495 -14.47 19.29 19.08
C PHE A 495 -15.32 18.00 19.02
N GLY A 496 -16.06 17.81 17.93
CA GLY A 496 -16.85 16.58 17.68
C GLY A 496 -18.26 16.58 18.28
N VAL A 497 -18.61 17.56 19.13
CA VAL A 497 -19.95 17.77 19.72
C VAL A 497 -20.26 19.25 19.71
N ALA A 498 -21.51 19.59 19.44
CA ALA A 498 -21.97 21.00 19.47
C ALA A 498 -22.69 21.29 20.78
N GLY A 499 -22.61 22.54 21.24
CA GLY A 499 -23.29 22.99 22.46
C GLY A 499 -22.49 23.98 23.29
N TYR A 500 -22.63 23.90 24.61
CA TYR A 500 -21.90 24.70 25.59
C TYR A 500 -21.11 23.77 26.52
N MET A 501 -19.90 24.20 26.88
CA MET A 501 -18.94 23.43 27.66
C MET A 501 -18.62 24.15 28.98
N ILE A 502 -18.42 23.36 30.03
CA ILE A 502 -17.73 23.73 31.26
C ILE A 502 -16.49 22.81 31.34
N VAL A 503 -15.29 23.40 31.44
CA VAL A 503 -14.07 22.65 31.60
C VAL A 503 -13.52 22.76 33.00
N LYS A 504 -13.07 21.67 33.58
CA LYS A 504 -12.34 21.62 34.85
C LYS A 504 -10.89 21.24 34.61
N LEU A 505 -9.97 22.02 35.16
CA LEU A 505 -8.55 21.70 35.13
C LEU A 505 -8.24 20.76 36.31
N LEU A 506 -7.88 19.52 36.02
CA LEU A 506 -7.56 18.50 37.03
C LEU A 506 -6.10 18.58 37.45
N GLU A 507 -5.20 18.75 36.47
CA GLU A 507 -3.77 18.79 36.69
C GLU A 507 -3.11 19.62 35.57
N ARG A 508 -2.03 20.32 35.94
CA ARG A 508 -1.13 21.02 35.00
C ARG A 508 0.28 20.56 35.27
N THR A 509 0.90 19.96 34.30
CA THR A 509 2.32 19.58 34.38
C THR A 509 3.13 20.62 33.62
N GLU A 510 4.07 21.23 34.29
CA GLU A 510 4.99 22.17 33.68
C GLU A 510 6.06 21.44 32.86
N SER A 511 6.59 22.12 31.85
CA SER A 511 7.76 21.65 31.13
C SER A 511 8.94 21.51 32.09
N ARG A 512 9.60 20.36 32.06
CA ARG A 512 10.84 20.15 32.84
C ARG A 512 11.95 19.62 31.95
N GLN A 513 13.15 19.92 32.31
CA GLN A 513 14.34 19.34 31.72
C GLN A 513 14.31 17.82 31.89
N LEU A 514 14.53 17.08 30.80
CA LEU A 514 14.78 15.65 30.85
C LEU A 514 16.21 15.40 31.29
N GLY A 515 16.41 14.48 32.24
CA GLY A 515 17.74 14.03 32.65
C GLY A 515 18.39 13.15 31.58
N LEU A 516 19.73 13.08 31.58
CA LEU A 516 20.46 12.25 30.61
C LEU A 516 19.98 10.79 30.64
N GLU A 517 19.76 10.22 31.81
CA GLU A 517 19.28 8.84 31.98
C GLU A 517 17.93 8.59 31.32
N GLU A 518 17.07 9.62 31.22
CA GLU A 518 15.73 9.50 30.61
C GLU A 518 15.77 9.49 29.09
N VAL A 519 16.84 10.02 28.49
CA VAL A 519 17.01 10.19 27.04
C VAL A 519 18.22 9.43 26.50
N GLU A 520 18.92 8.68 27.34
CA GLU A 520 20.19 8.00 27.03
C GLU A 520 20.07 7.10 25.80
N GLU A 521 19.07 6.24 25.73
CA GLU A 521 18.86 5.32 24.61
C GLU A 521 18.60 6.09 23.30
N MET A 522 17.66 7.05 23.32
CA MET A 522 17.32 7.86 22.16
C MET A 522 18.50 8.70 21.66
N LEU A 523 19.21 9.37 22.58
CA LEU A 523 20.37 10.18 22.21
C LEU A 523 21.56 9.32 21.80
N GLY A 524 21.74 8.16 22.41
CA GLY A 524 22.80 7.20 22.08
C GLY A 524 22.70 6.75 20.61
N GLU A 525 21.52 6.37 20.17
CA GLU A 525 21.26 6.03 18.77
C GLU A 525 21.55 7.22 17.83
N ARG A 526 21.10 8.42 18.22
CA ARG A 526 21.31 9.62 17.41
C ARG A 526 22.78 10.01 17.29
N VAL A 527 23.53 9.97 18.41
CA VAL A 527 24.96 10.31 18.42
C VAL A 527 25.76 9.25 17.64
N LEU A 528 25.43 7.96 17.82
CA LEU A 528 26.05 6.89 17.05
C LEU A 528 25.84 7.09 15.54
N GLN A 529 24.63 7.46 15.11
CA GLN A 529 24.33 7.76 13.71
C GLN A 529 25.18 8.93 13.20
N LEU A 530 25.34 10.00 13.97
CA LEU A 530 26.19 11.13 13.60
C LEU A 530 27.67 10.75 13.47
N GLU A 531 28.20 9.90 14.35
CA GLU A 531 29.56 9.36 14.25
C GLU A 531 29.72 8.48 13.00
N GLN A 532 28.71 7.66 12.69
CA GLN A 532 28.68 6.84 11.48
C GLN A 532 28.66 7.71 10.22
N ASP A 533 27.79 8.73 10.19
CA ASP A 533 27.69 9.68 9.07
C ASP A 533 29.04 10.42 8.85
N GLN A 534 29.74 10.79 9.93
CA GLN A 534 31.04 11.42 9.86
C GLN A 534 32.10 10.47 9.26
N VAL A 535 32.20 9.26 9.79
CA VAL A 535 33.16 8.22 9.31
C VAL A 535 32.91 7.92 7.83
N PHE A 536 31.65 7.78 7.45
CA PHE A 536 31.26 7.52 6.08
C PHE A 536 31.60 8.72 5.16
N GLY A 537 31.32 9.94 5.60
CA GLY A 537 31.65 11.18 4.88
C GLY A 537 33.14 11.34 4.65
N ASP A 538 33.97 11.08 5.67
CA ASP A 538 35.42 11.11 5.57
C ASP A 538 35.96 10.04 4.61
N TRP A 539 35.42 8.81 4.69
CA TRP A 539 35.74 7.74 3.75
C TRP A 539 35.40 8.13 2.31
N LEU A 540 34.20 8.67 2.06
CA LEU A 540 33.76 9.08 0.73
C LEU A 540 34.61 10.21 0.17
N THR A 541 34.97 11.20 0.98
CA THR A 541 35.86 12.31 0.61
C THR A 541 37.25 11.78 0.22
N GLY A 542 37.79 10.82 0.99
CA GLY A 542 39.03 10.13 0.65
C GLY A 542 38.94 9.41 -0.69
N LYS A 543 37.83 8.73 -0.94
CA LYS A 543 37.59 8.03 -2.22
C LYS A 543 37.41 8.99 -3.40
N MET A 544 36.74 10.11 -3.22
CA MET A 544 36.65 11.14 -4.28
C MET A 544 38.04 11.64 -4.71
N THR A 545 38.95 11.77 -3.77
CA THR A 545 40.35 12.15 -4.03
C THR A 545 41.10 11.02 -4.73
N GLU A 546 40.96 9.77 -4.26
CA GLU A 546 41.61 8.57 -4.84
C GLU A 546 41.19 8.34 -6.30
N TYR A 547 39.91 8.55 -6.61
CA TYR A 547 39.37 8.40 -7.96
C TYR A 547 39.60 9.62 -8.87
N ASP A 548 40.31 10.66 -8.40
CA ASP A 548 40.58 11.87 -9.18
C ASP A 548 39.30 12.44 -9.82
N VAL A 549 38.33 12.78 -8.96
CA VAL A 549 37.01 13.24 -9.40
C VAL A 549 37.08 14.65 -9.93
N GLU A 550 36.58 14.85 -11.14
CA GLU A 550 36.39 16.20 -11.73
C GLU A 550 34.90 16.35 -12.13
N ILE A 551 34.30 17.48 -11.73
CA ILE A 551 32.94 17.85 -12.15
C ILE A 551 33.07 19.09 -13.03
N TYR A 552 32.30 19.17 -14.12
CA TYR A 552 32.37 20.24 -15.10
C TYR A 552 31.15 21.19 -15.01
N PRO A 553 31.25 22.30 -14.23
CA PRO A 553 30.14 23.22 -13.99
C PRO A 553 29.56 23.83 -15.27
N ASP A 554 30.40 24.15 -16.23
CA ASP A 554 29.98 24.74 -17.51
C ASP A 554 29.05 23.78 -18.29
N VAL A 555 29.27 22.47 -18.16
CA VAL A 555 28.42 21.44 -18.79
C VAL A 555 27.10 21.29 -18.03
N LEU A 556 27.15 21.33 -16.70
CA LEU A 556 25.95 21.21 -15.83
C LEU A 556 25.04 22.43 -15.97
N SER A 557 25.63 23.64 -16.14
CA SER A 557 24.86 24.88 -16.30
C SER A 557 23.89 24.83 -17.49
N ALA A 558 24.26 24.10 -18.55
CA ALA A 558 23.47 23.96 -19.77
C ALA A 558 22.28 22.97 -19.63
N ILE A 559 22.13 22.24 -18.50
CA ILE A 559 21.01 21.32 -18.29
C ILE A 559 19.80 22.08 -17.77
N ASP A 560 18.68 22.00 -18.48
CA ASP A 560 17.39 22.56 -18.05
C ASP A 560 16.61 21.55 -17.19
N PHE A 561 16.89 21.50 -15.89
CA PHE A 561 16.17 20.64 -14.94
C PHE A 561 14.74 21.11 -14.68
N VAL A 562 14.46 22.43 -14.80
CA VAL A 562 13.11 22.97 -14.61
C VAL A 562 12.18 22.47 -15.71
N GLY A 563 12.66 22.48 -16.97
CA GLY A 563 11.94 21.90 -18.09
C GLY A 563 11.77 20.39 -17.95
N LEU A 564 12.77 19.66 -17.43
CA LEU A 564 12.69 18.21 -17.18
C LEU A 564 11.72 17.84 -16.06
N LYS A 565 11.58 18.68 -15.02
CA LYS A 565 10.65 18.42 -13.90
C LYS A 565 9.20 18.31 -14.39
N ASN A 566 8.85 19.11 -15.39
CA ASN A 566 7.50 19.17 -15.96
C ASN A 566 7.24 18.09 -17.03
N GLN A 567 8.26 17.30 -17.40
CA GLN A 567 8.09 16.15 -18.29
C GLN A 567 7.69 14.93 -17.47
N GLY A 568 6.44 14.51 -17.57
CA GLY A 568 5.92 13.31 -16.91
C GLY A 568 4.80 13.56 -15.89
N VAL A 569 4.13 14.69 -16.02
CA VAL A 569 2.82 14.95 -15.37
C VAL A 569 1.71 14.62 -16.36
#